data_acfa0c96a05c2910ead81fa6b6c847fd
#
_entry.id   acfa0c96a05c2910ead81fa6b6c847fd
#
_cell.length_a   1.000
_cell.length_b   1.000
_cell.length_c   1.000
_cell.angle_alpha   90.00
_cell.angle_beta   90.00
_cell.angle_gamma   90.00
#
_symmetry.space_group_name_H-M   'P 1'
#
loop_
_entity.id
_entity.type
_entity.pdbx_description
1 polymer ?
#
loop_
_entity_poly.entity_id
_entity_poly.type
_entity_poly.pdbx_seq_one_letter_code
_entity_poly.pdbx_strand_id
1 'polypeptide(L)'
;MLAYVYEATRACSRLQDVIVATDSEEIASVCREHGWEYRMTSPQHRSGTDRVHEVAQAIEADVYLKVQGDEPLARREHLDVLLELMEREGVEVGTLKTPCSPEDVTNPNAVKVVTALDGRALYFSRATIPFDRDRSGQARCYKHLGFYAYRKPALDAFCAWPESELERSERLEQLRFLDHGIAIHVAETPFDTVGVDTEEDLRRVEAILATGK
;
A
#
# COMPACT_ATOMS: atom_id res chain seq x y z
N MET A 1 -13.57 -6.18 8.80
CA MET A 1 -12.40 -5.46 8.24
C MET A 1 -12.74 -4.83 6.89
N LEU A 2 -13.03 -5.58 5.87
CA LEU A 2 -13.27 -5.07 4.50
C LEU A 2 -14.21 -3.86 4.43
N ALA A 3 -15.27 -3.84 5.24
CA ALA A 3 -16.22 -2.71 5.26
C ALA A 3 -15.55 -1.37 5.64
N TYR A 4 -14.68 -1.36 6.63
CA TYR A 4 -13.94 -0.15 7.01
C TYR A 4 -13.07 0.38 5.87
N VAL A 5 -12.35 -0.54 5.20
CA VAL A 5 -11.49 -0.18 4.05
C VAL A 5 -12.34 0.35 2.88
N TYR A 6 -13.44 -0.36 2.56
CA TYR A 6 -14.31 0.02 1.46
C TYR A 6 -14.94 1.41 1.69
N GLU A 7 -15.50 1.65 2.87
CA GLU A 7 -16.14 2.91 3.22
C GLU A 7 -15.13 4.08 3.25
N ALA A 8 -13.94 3.86 3.81
CA ALA A 8 -12.86 4.86 3.80
C ALA A 8 -12.43 5.20 2.37
N THR A 9 -12.30 4.18 1.52
CA THR A 9 -11.94 4.35 0.11
C THR A 9 -13.06 5.06 -0.65
N ARG A 10 -14.29 4.67 -0.45
CA ARG A 10 -15.47 5.26 -1.09
C ARG A 10 -15.71 6.72 -0.68
N ALA A 11 -15.27 7.11 0.52
CA ALA A 11 -15.34 8.50 1.00
C ALA A 11 -14.41 9.47 0.23
N CYS A 12 -13.43 8.98 -0.52
CA CYS A 12 -12.59 9.79 -1.38
C CYS A 12 -13.35 10.18 -2.66
N SER A 13 -13.86 11.40 -2.71
CA SER A 13 -14.67 11.90 -3.84
C SER A 13 -13.90 12.07 -5.15
N ARG A 14 -12.57 11.93 -5.13
CA ARG A 14 -11.70 11.99 -6.30
C ARG A 14 -11.62 10.67 -7.05
N LEU A 15 -12.08 9.57 -6.45
CA LEU A 15 -12.15 8.27 -7.09
C LEU A 15 -13.43 8.17 -7.93
N GLN A 16 -13.27 7.66 -9.15
CA GLN A 16 -14.41 7.39 -10.03
C GLN A 16 -15.13 6.12 -9.58
N ASP A 17 -14.36 5.05 -9.37
CA ASP A 17 -14.88 3.75 -8.99
C ASP A 17 -14.08 3.14 -7.84
N VAL A 18 -14.73 2.30 -7.04
CA VAL A 18 -14.11 1.47 -6.01
C VAL A 18 -14.56 0.04 -6.23
N ILE A 19 -13.61 -0.84 -6.50
CA ILE A 19 -13.86 -2.22 -6.89
C ILE A 19 -13.12 -3.17 -5.97
N VAL A 20 -13.83 -4.12 -5.38
CA VAL A 20 -13.21 -5.19 -4.59
C VAL A 20 -12.71 -6.28 -5.55
N ALA A 21 -11.39 -6.44 -5.66
CA ALA A 21 -10.76 -7.50 -6.44
C ALA A 21 -10.46 -8.70 -5.54
N THR A 22 -11.09 -9.84 -5.78
CA THR A 22 -10.99 -11.02 -4.90
C THR A 22 -11.10 -12.32 -5.68
N ASP A 23 -10.51 -13.40 -5.13
CA ASP A 23 -10.73 -14.79 -5.58
C ASP A 23 -11.61 -15.57 -4.60
N SER A 24 -12.07 -14.94 -3.50
CA SER A 24 -12.93 -15.57 -2.49
C SER A 24 -14.41 -15.34 -2.79
N GLU A 25 -15.15 -16.42 -2.93
CA GLU A 25 -16.62 -16.37 -3.07
C GLU A 25 -17.29 -15.82 -1.79
N GLU A 26 -16.66 -16.02 -0.62
CA GLU A 26 -17.15 -15.47 0.64
C GLU A 26 -17.11 -13.93 0.61
N ILE A 27 -15.98 -13.35 0.13
CA ILE A 27 -15.85 -11.89 -0.04
C ILE A 27 -16.84 -11.38 -1.09
N ALA A 28 -16.98 -12.11 -2.21
CA ALA A 28 -17.94 -11.76 -3.25
C ALA A 28 -19.37 -11.77 -2.73
N SER A 29 -19.73 -12.70 -1.83
CA SER A 29 -21.05 -12.74 -1.18
C SER A 29 -21.29 -11.49 -0.33
N VAL A 30 -20.30 -11.09 0.47
CA VAL A 30 -20.37 -9.85 1.27
C VAL A 30 -20.55 -8.63 0.36
N CYS A 31 -19.82 -8.57 -0.76
CA CYS A 31 -19.97 -7.47 -1.72
C CYS A 31 -21.39 -7.40 -2.29
N ARG A 32 -21.99 -8.56 -2.66
CA ARG A 32 -23.38 -8.62 -3.14
C ARG A 32 -24.38 -8.15 -2.09
N GLU A 33 -24.21 -8.58 -0.83
CA GLU A 33 -25.07 -8.19 0.28
C GLU A 33 -25.08 -6.68 0.55
N HIS A 34 -23.89 -6.05 0.39
CA HIS A 34 -23.72 -4.61 0.59
C HIS A 34 -23.90 -3.76 -0.67
N GLY A 35 -24.11 -4.39 -1.85
CA GLY A 35 -24.20 -3.68 -3.13
C GLY A 35 -22.88 -3.05 -3.57
N TRP A 36 -21.75 -3.59 -3.14
CA TRP A 36 -20.40 -3.14 -3.53
C TRP A 36 -20.00 -3.72 -4.87
N GLU A 37 -19.33 -2.92 -5.69
CA GLU A 37 -18.77 -3.42 -6.93
C GLU A 37 -17.59 -4.33 -6.65
N TYR A 38 -17.56 -5.49 -7.29
CA TYR A 38 -16.48 -6.46 -7.17
C TYR A 38 -16.15 -7.13 -8.49
N ARG A 39 -14.92 -7.65 -8.58
CA ARG A 39 -14.47 -8.50 -9.68
C ARG A 39 -13.83 -9.76 -9.11
N MET A 40 -14.28 -10.90 -9.60
CA MET A 40 -13.57 -12.15 -9.36
C MET A 40 -12.29 -12.14 -10.17
N THR A 41 -11.18 -12.43 -9.51
CA THR A 41 -9.84 -12.46 -10.10
C THR A 41 -9.23 -13.86 -9.96
N SER A 42 -8.21 -14.14 -10.75
CA SER A 42 -7.55 -15.44 -10.72
C SER A 42 -7.02 -15.79 -9.31
N PRO A 43 -7.27 -17.02 -8.81
CA PRO A 43 -6.66 -17.52 -7.58
C PRO A 43 -5.15 -17.79 -7.73
N GLN A 44 -4.60 -17.70 -8.94
CA GLN A 44 -3.17 -17.92 -9.22
C GLN A 44 -2.32 -16.67 -9.01
N HIS A 45 -2.94 -15.52 -8.77
CA HIS A 45 -2.20 -14.29 -8.46
C HIS A 45 -1.41 -14.42 -7.17
N ARG A 46 -0.15 -13.97 -7.24
CA ARG A 46 0.80 -14.05 -6.13
C ARG A 46 0.77 -12.80 -5.25
N SER A 47 0.26 -11.70 -5.78
CA SER A 47 0.25 -10.41 -5.09
C SER A 47 -1.03 -9.62 -5.34
N GLY A 48 -1.28 -8.64 -4.47
CA GLY A 48 -2.37 -7.68 -4.68
C GLY A 48 -2.16 -6.83 -5.93
N THR A 49 -0.93 -6.60 -6.35
CA THR A 49 -0.60 -5.84 -7.57
C THR A 49 -1.01 -6.60 -8.82
N ASP A 50 -0.83 -7.94 -8.86
CA ASP A 50 -1.32 -8.77 -9.98
C ASP A 50 -2.85 -8.71 -10.09
N ARG A 51 -3.59 -8.66 -8.95
CA ARG A 51 -5.05 -8.51 -8.95
C ARG A 51 -5.50 -7.17 -9.50
N VAL A 52 -4.83 -6.09 -9.09
CA VAL A 52 -5.09 -4.74 -9.63
C VAL A 52 -4.84 -4.72 -11.13
N HIS A 53 -3.76 -5.36 -11.59
CA HIS A 53 -3.43 -5.46 -13.01
C HIS A 53 -4.53 -6.20 -13.80
N GLU A 54 -5.05 -7.34 -13.31
CA GLU A 54 -6.14 -8.05 -13.98
C GLU A 54 -7.38 -7.16 -14.15
N VAL A 55 -7.76 -6.43 -13.10
CA VAL A 55 -8.88 -5.49 -13.16
C VAL A 55 -8.59 -4.36 -14.16
N ALA A 56 -7.35 -3.85 -14.18
CA ALA A 56 -6.90 -2.79 -15.07
C ALA A 56 -6.86 -3.20 -16.57
N GLN A 57 -6.92 -4.49 -16.88
CA GLN A 57 -7.10 -4.93 -18.28
C GLN A 57 -8.53 -4.71 -18.80
N ALA A 58 -9.52 -4.61 -17.90
CA ALA A 58 -10.93 -4.46 -18.26
C ALA A 58 -11.48 -3.05 -18.00
N ILE A 59 -10.77 -2.24 -17.23
CA ILE A 59 -11.21 -0.90 -16.82
C ILE A 59 -10.10 0.09 -17.12
N GLU A 60 -10.38 1.07 -17.96
CA GLU A 60 -9.44 2.13 -18.29
C GLU A 60 -9.53 3.26 -17.26
N ALA A 61 -8.38 3.66 -16.73
CA ALA A 61 -8.24 4.78 -15.81
C ALA A 61 -6.85 5.41 -15.95
N ASP A 62 -6.74 6.69 -15.54
CA ASP A 62 -5.45 7.41 -15.50
C ASP A 62 -4.54 6.87 -14.40
N VAL A 63 -5.12 6.47 -13.28
CA VAL A 63 -4.42 5.98 -12.08
C VAL A 63 -5.21 4.85 -11.45
N TYR A 64 -4.51 3.78 -11.09
CA TYR A 64 -5.04 2.64 -10.35
C TYR A 64 -4.49 2.66 -8.92
N LEU A 65 -5.39 2.72 -7.93
CA LEU A 65 -5.01 2.66 -6.53
C LEU A 65 -5.15 1.23 -6.01
N LYS A 66 -4.16 0.79 -5.24
CA LYS A 66 -4.22 -0.46 -4.46
C LYS A 66 -4.37 -0.11 -2.99
N VAL A 67 -5.49 -0.53 -2.41
CA VAL A 67 -5.77 -0.48 -0.97
C VAL A 67 -6.02 -1.91 -0.52
N GLN A 68 -5.28 -2.38 0.47
CA GLN A 68 -5.42 -3.75 0.94
C GLN A 68 -6.64 -3.90 1.86
N GLY A 69 -7.37 -4.99 1.74
CA GLY A 69 -8.60 -5.25 2.50
C GLY A 69 -8.38 -5.52 4.00
N ASP A 70 -7.12 -5.74 4.40
CA ASP A 70 -6.63 -5.95 5.76
C ASP A 70 -6.07 -4.70 6.45
N GLU A 71 -6.30 -3.51 5.85
CA GLU A 71 -5.90 -2.20 6.37
C GLU A 71 -7.10 -1.40 6.93
N PRO A 72 -7.78 -1.87 8.01
CA PRO A 72 -9.03 -1.27 8.49
C PRO A 72 -8.91 0.15 9.04
N LEU A 73 -7.69 0.64 9.25
CA LEU A 73 -7.40 2.03 9.62
C LEU A 73 -7.14 2.93 8.39
N ALA A 74 -7.41 2.43 7.19
CA ALA A 74 -7.41 3.24 5.97
C ALA A 74 -8.31 4.46 6.15
N ARG A 75 -7.87 5.61 5.62
CA ARG A 75 -8.61 6.87 5.68
C ARG A 75 -8.61 7.51 4.30
N ARG A 76 -9.63 8.33 4.04
CA ARG A 76 -9.70 9.13 2.82
C ARG A 76 -8.43 9.96 2.61
N GLU A 77 -7.88 10.53 3.68
CA GLU A 77 -6.70 11.37 3.65
C GLU A 77 -5.46 10.67 3.09
N HIS A 78 -5.31 9.35 3.28
CA HIS A 78 -4.26 8.56 2.63
C HIS A 78 -4.40 8.60 1.11
N LEU A 79 -5.63 8.44 0.61
CA LEU A 79 -5.92 8.44 -0.81
C LEU A 79 -5.78 9.82 -1.44
N ASP A 80 -6.20 10.86 -0.72
CA ASP A 80 -6.05 12.24 -1.18
C ASP A 80 -4.57 12.58 -1.37
N VAL A 81 -3.70 12.27 -0.38
CA VAL A 81 -2.23 12.49 -0.47
C VAL A 81 -1.62 11.67 -1.61
N LEU A 82 -2.07 10.43 -1.78
CA LEU A 82 -1.55 9.55 -2.83
C LEU A 82 -1.94 10.06 -4.23
N LEU A 83 -3.17 10.54 -4.40
CA LEU A 83 -3.64 11.12 -5.65
C LEU A 83 -2.92 12.44 -5.97
N GLU A 84 -2.67 13.31 -4.97
CA GLU A 84 -1.87 14.52 -5.13
C GLU A 84 -0.43 14.19 -5.58
N LEU A 85 0.15 13.12 -5.05
CA LEU A 85 1.46 12.66 -5.50
C LEU A 85 1.44 12.26 -6.97
N MET A 86 0.38 11.60 -7.44
CA MET A 86 0.24 11.15 -8.83
C MET A 86 -0.05 12.28 -9.83
N GLU A 87 -0.41 13.48 -9.36
CA GLU A 87 -0.54 14.67 -10.22
C GLU A 87 0.81 15.26 -10.63
N ARG A 88 1.89 14.89 -9.95
CA ARG A 88 3.24 15.36 -10.30
C ARG A 88 3.69 14.75 -11.62
N GLU A 89 4.30 15.55 -12.46
CA GLU A 89 4.85 15.08 -13.74
C GLU A 89 5.91 14.00 -13.53
N GLY A 90 5.84 12.93 -14.32
CA GLY A 90 6.81 11.83 -14.30
C GLY A 90 6.61 10.82 -13.16
N VAL A 91 5.58 10.95 -12.33
CA VAL A 91 5.27 9.95 -11.30
C VAL A 91 4.44 8.82 -11.92
N GLU A 92 5.04 7.63 -12.00
CA GLU A 92 4.39 6.42 -12.50
C GLU A 92 3.95 5.47 -11.38
N VAL A 93 4.69 5.47 -10.26
CA VAL A 93 4.39 4.67 -9.06
C VAL A 93 4.47 5.55 -7.83
N GLY A 94 3.39 5.60 -7.06
CA GLY A 94 3.27 6.34 -5.81
C GLY A 94 2.99 5.41 -4.62
N THR A 95 3.51 5.78 -3.45
CA THR A 95 3.20 5.14 -2.17
C THR A 95 3.32 6.14 -1.01
N LEU A 96 3.03 5.69 0.21
CA LEU A 96 3.00 6.53 1.39
C LEU A 96 4.01 6.09 2.45
N LYS A 97 4.41 7.05 3.29
CA LYS A 97 5.17 6.80 4.51
C LYS A 97 4.63 7.63 5.67
N THR A 98 4.90 7.16 6.89
CA THR A 98 4.65 7.90 8.13
C THR A 98 5.87 7.81 9.05
N PRO A 99 6.11 8.73 9.99
CA PRO A 99 7.16 8.56 10.99
C PRO A 99 6.98 7.26 11.78
N CYS A 100 8.07 6.51 11.97
CA CYS A 100 8.02 5.29 12.80
C CYS A 100 7.64 5.63 14.24
N SER A 101 6.76 4.83 14.84
CA SER A 101 6.69 4.73 16.30
C SER A 101 7.98 4.12 16.85
N PRO A 102 8.30 4.29 18.14
CA PRO A 102 9.47 3.63 18.75
C PRO A 102 9.46 2.11 18.57
N GLU A 103 8.29 1.49 18.58
CA GLU A 103 8.09 0.05 18.39
C GLU A 103 8.38 -0.37 16.94
N ASP A 104 7.95 0.43 15.96
CA ASP A 104 8.11 0.11 14.55
C ASP A 104 9.56 0.14 14.08
N VAL A 105 10.44 0.90 14.75
CA VAL A 105 11.85 1.04 14.36
C VAL A 105 12.54 -0.32 14.25
N THR A 106 12.30 -1.21 15.19
CA THR A 106 12.95 -2.54 15.27
C THR A 106 12.03 -3.69 14.84
N ASN A 107 10.75 -3.41 14.60
CA ASN A 107 9.77 -4.41 14.20
C ASN A 107 9.97 -4.78 12.72
N PRO A 108 10.30 -6.04 12.36
CA PRO A 108 10.47 -6.45 10.97
C PRO A 108 9.16 -6.49 10.18
N ASN A 109 7.99 -6.49 10.85
CA ASN A 109 6.69 -6.42 10.19
C ASN A 109 6.34 -4.98 9.76
N ALA A 110 6.88 -3.98 10.45
CA ALA A 110 6.82 -2.60 10.00
C ALA A 110 7.93 -2.35 8.97
N VAL A 111 7.60 -2.30 7.69
CA VAL A 111 8.57 -2.04 6.62
C VAL A 111 9.07 -0.60 6.70
N LYS A 112 10.39 -0.42 6.67
CA LYS A 112 11.01 0.92 6.65
C LYS A 112 11.27 1.37 5.23
N VAL A 113 11.24 2.69 5.00
CA VAL A 113 11.59 3.31 3.72
C VAL A 113 12.51 4.49 3.93
N VAL A 114 13.55 4.57 3.11
CA VAL A 114 14.41 5.75 2.99
C VAL A 114 14.17 6.42 1.65
N THR A 115 14.14 7.75 1.65
CA THR A 115 13.82 8.53 0.46
C THR A 115 14.91 9.55 0.16
N ALA A 116 15.12 9.83 -1.12
CA ALA A 116 15.90 10.99 -1.57
C ALA A 116 15.15 12.30 -1.25
N LEU A 117 15.82 13.43 -1.44
CA LEU A 117 15.24 14.76 -1.19
C LEU A 117 14.07 15.10 -2.11
N ASP A 118 14.03 14.51 -3.29
CA ASP A 118 12.94 14.65 -4.27
C ASP A 118 11.74 13.75 -3.99
N GLY A 119 11.81 12.94 -2.91
CA GLY A 119 10.74 12.03 -2.51
C GLY A 119 10.81 10.64 -3.15
N ARG A 120 11.80 10.35 -4.02
CA ARG A 120 11.96 9.00 -4.57
C ARG A 120 12.46 8.05 -3.50
N ALA A 121 11.88 6.85 -3.45
CA ALA A 121 12.37 5.78 -2.60
C ALA A 121 13.80 5.38 -3.03
N LEU A 122 14.70 5.29 -2.05
CA LEU A 122 16.03 4.74 -2.23
C LEU A 122 16.04 3.23 -1.95
N TYR A 123 15.32 2.82 -0.91
CA TYR A 123 15.15 1.40 -0.56
C TYR A 123 14.02 1.20 0.43
N PHE A 124 13.44 -0.02 0.41
CA PHE A 124 12.50 -0.53 1.41
C PHE A 124 13.13 -1.73 2.10
N SER A 125 13.00 -1.83 3.42
CA SER A 125 13.57 -2.97 4.16
C SER A 125 12.77 -3.28 5.42
N ARG A 126 12.78 -4.55 5.80
CA ARG A 126 12.32 -5.01 7.12
C ARG A 126 13.34 -4.71 8.21
N ALA A 127 14.61 -4.53 7.85
CA ALA A 127 15.65 -4.06 8.77
C ALA A 127 15.43 -2.59 9.16
N THR A 128 16.05 -2.17 10.26
CA THR A 128 16.08 -0.75 10.64
C THR A 128 16.94 0.05 9.67
N ILE A 129 16.33 0.93 8.91
CA ILE A 129 16.99 1.90 8.03
C ILE A 129 16.37 3.30 8.23
N PRO A 130 17.20 4.40 8.18
CA PRO A 130 18.66 4.38 8.14
C PRO A 130 19.27 3.89 9.45
N PHE A 131 20.50 3.37 9.40
CA PHE A 131 21.22 2.97 10.60
C PHE A 131 21.76 4.20 11.36
N ASP A 132 21.36 4.38 12.60
CA ASP A 132 21.89 5.43 13.49
C ASP A 132 23.23 4.98 14.08
N ARG A 133 24.32 5.28 13.37
CA ARG A 133 25.68 4.85 13.73
C ARG A 133 26.09 5.31 15.12
N ASP A 134 25.77 6.55 15.47
CA ASP A 134 26.22 7.19 16.70
C ASP A 134 25.22 7.03 17.86
N ARG A 135 24.11 6.32 17.59
CA ARG A 135 22.99 6.15 18.55
C ARG A 135 22.47 7.48 19.10
N SER A 136 22.49 8.49 18.26
CA SER A 136 22.12 9.86 18.61
C SER A 136 20.61 10.06 18.81
N GLY A 137 19.81 9.13 18.27
CA GLY A 137 18.36 9.27 18.17
C GLY A 137 17.92 10.32 17.14
N GLN A 138 18.85 10.84 16.32
CA GLN A 138 18.54 11.84 15.29
C GLN A 138 18.19 11.24 13.93
N ALA A 139 18.48 9.94 13.72
CA ALA A 139 18.10 9.25 12.50
C ALA A 139 16.57 9.13 12.41
N ARG A 140 15.98 9.80 11.43
CA ARG A 140 14.52 9.72 11.20
C ARG A 140 14.20 8.41 10.50
N CYS A 141 13.46 7.55 11.17
CA CYS A 141 12.91 6.33 10.61
C CYS A 141 11.50 6.59 10.09
N TYR A 142 11.20 6.07 8.91
CA TYR A 142 9.87 6.14 8.31
C TYR A 142 9.35 4.74 8.02
N LYS A 143 8.12 4.48 8.45
CA LYS A 143 7.35 3.30 8.12
C LYS A 143 6.67 3.50 6.77
N HIS A 144 6.83 2.54 5.88
CA HIS A 144 6.09 2.46 4.64
C HIS A 144 4.66 1.97 4.91
N LEU A 145 3.69 2.56 4.23
CA LEU A 145 2.29 2.16 4.28
C LEU A 145 1.88 1.49 2.97
N GLY A 146 1.13 0.40 3.06
CA GLY A 146 0.77 -0.49 1.95
C GLY A 146 -0.18 0.09 0.89
N PHE A 147 -0.33 1.41 0.82
CA PHE A 147 -1.11 2.09 -0.21
C PHE A 147 -0.25 2.39 -1.43
N TYR A 148 -0.76 2.03 -2.60
CA TYR A 148 -0.06 2.30 -3.84
C TYR A 148 -0.97 2.94 -4.88
N ALA A 149 -0.36 3.72 -5.74
CA ALA A 149 -0.97 4.21 -6.98
C ALA A 149 -0.04 3.93 -8.16
N TYR A 150 -0.63 3.55 -9.29
CA TYR A 150 0.10 3.16 -10.49
C TYR A 150 -0.47 3.83 -11.70
N ARG A 151 0.41 4.26 -12.63
CA ARG A 151 0.05 4.44 -14.03
C ARG A 151 0.05 3.09 -14.72
N LYS A 152 -0.82 2.92 -15.72
CA LYS A 152 -0.97 1.64 -16.41
C LYS A 152 0.36 1.07 -16.96
N PRO A 153 1.25 1.86 -17.60
CA PRO A 153 2.50 1.32 -18.12
C PRO A 153 3.40 0.70 -17.03
N ALA A 154 3.49 1.31 -15.85
CA ALA A 154 4.27 0.78 -14.74
C ALA A 154 3.65 -0.52 -14.19
N LEU A 155 2.32 -0.57 -14.09
CA LEU A 155 1.58 -1.75 -13.64
C LEU A 155 1.73 -2.92 -14.63
N ASP A 156 1.63 -2.66 -15.94
CA ASP A 156 1.85 -3.65 -17.00
C ASP A 156 3.30 -4.19 -16.96
N ALA A 157 4.28 -3.29 -16.80
CA ALA A 157 5.69 -3.67 -16.70
C ALA A 157 5.96 -4.56 -15.48
N PHE A 158 5.43 -4.21 -14.30
CA PHE A 158 5.57 -5.00 -13.09
C PHE A 158 5.12 -6.46 -13.28
N CYS A 159 3.96 -6.67 -13.86
CA CYS A 159 3.39 -8.00 -14.06
C CYS A 159 4.10 -8.80 -15.18
N ALA A 160 4.82 -8.12 -16.08
CA ALA A 160 5.62 -8.77 -17.11
C ALA A 160 6.98 -9.28 -16.59
N TRP A 161 7.48 -8.75 -15.47
CA TRP A 161 8.78 -9.13 -14.93
C TRP A 161 8.68 -10.33 -13.97
N PRO A 162 9.71 -11.18 -13.94
CA PRO A 162 9.85 -12.20 -12.92
C PRO A 162 10.11 -11.56 -11.56
N GLU A 163 9.82 -12.31 -10.50
CA GLU A 163 10.16 -11.94 -9.13
C GLU A 163 11.68 -11.69 -8.98
N SER A 164 12.06 -10.56 -8.40
CA SER A 164 13.44 -10.15 -8.26
C SER A 164 14.13 -10.79 -7.04
N GLU A 165 15.48 -10.69 -6.97
CA GLU A 165 16.25 -11.22 -5.84
C GLU A 165 15.96 -10.45 -4.55
N LEU A 166 15.92 -9.12 -4.62
CA LEU A 166 15.61 -8.28 -3.46
C LEU A 166 14.18 -8.49 -2.97
N GLU A 167 13.22 -8.61 -3.90
CA GLU A 167 11.84 -8.94 -3.58
C GLU A 167 11.72 -10.26 -2.81
N ARG A 168 12.40 -11.32 -3.28
CA ARG A 168 12.41 -12.62 -2.58
C ARG A 168 13.05 -12.54 -1.20
N SER A 169 14.13 -11.78 -1.08
CA SER A 169 14.91 -11.66 0.17
C SER A 169 14.14 -10.94 1.26
N GLU A 170 13.53 -9.80 0.93
CA GLU A 170 12.79 -8.96 1.87
C GLU A 170 11.31 -9.34 1.95
N ARG A 171 10.78 -10.15 1.00
CA ARG A 171 9.34 -10.39 0.83
C ARG A 171 8.57 -9.09 0.63
N LEU A 172 9.11 -8.22 -0.25
CA LEU A 172 8.57 -6.90 -0.56
C LEU A 172 8.45 -6.74 -2.08
N GLU A 173 7.24 -6.87 -2.62
CA GLU A 173 6.97 -6.84 -4.07
C GLU A 173 7.45 -5.55 -4.75
N GLN A 174 7.38 -4.41 -4.05
CA GLN A 174 7.77 -3.12 -4.61
C GLN A 174 9.26 -3.01 -4.95
N LEU A 175 10.11 -3.85 -4.38
CA LEU A 175 11.54 -3.87 -4.74
C LEU A 175 11.76 -4.29 -6.19
N ARG A 176 10.82 -5.01 -6.82
CA ARG A 176 10.86 -5.33 -8.26
C ARG A 176 10.90 -4.07 -9.13
N PHE A 177 10.16 -3.01 -8.77
CA PHE A 177 10.23 -1.74 -9.48
C PHE A 177 11.63 -1.12 -9.40
N LEU A 178 12.23 -1.09 -8.19
CA LEU A 178 13.56 -0.52 -7.98
C LEU A 178 14.64 -1.32 -8.73
N ASP A 179 14.55 -2.64 -8.71
CA ASP A 179 15.48 -3.52 -9.44
C ASP A 179 15.44 -3.29 -10.96
N HIS A 180 14.29 -2.89 -11.50
CA HIS A 180 14.12 -2.58 -12.92
C HIS A 180 14.25 -1.08 -13.24
N GLY A 181 14.67 -0.26 -12.27
CA GLY A 181 14.96 1.15 -12.47
C GLY A 181 13.72 2.05 -12.55
N ILE A 182 12.52 1.54 -12.21
CA ILE A 182 11.33 2.37 -12.08
C ILE A 182 11.33 3.05 -10.70
N ALA A 183 11.26 4.37 -10.70
CA ALA A 183 11.22 5.16 -9.49
C ALA A 183 9.85 5.03 -8.79
N ILE A 184 9.88 4.75 -7.49
CA ILE A 184 8.71 4.84 -6.62
C ILE A 184 8.78 6.17 -5.87
N HIS A 185 7.78 7.03 -6.03
CA HIS A 185 7.68 8.28 -5.27
C HIS A 185 6.89 8.03 -3.98
N VAL A 186 7.34 8.68 -2.91
CA VAL A 186 6.79 8.46 -1.56
C VAL A 186 6.34 9.79 -0.98
N ALA A 187 5.05 9.90 -0.65
CA ALA A 187 4.53 11.04 0.08
C ALA A 187 4.41 10.72 1.58
N GLU A 188 4.58 11.73 2.42
CA GLU A 188 4.45 11.61 3.86
C GLU A 188 3.03 11.93 4.30
N THR A 189 2.49 11.13 5.22
CA THR A 189 1.21 11.35 5.90
C THR A 189 1.40 11.28 7.41
N PRO A 190 0.66 12.08 8.20
CA PRO A 190 0.68 11.96 9.67
C PRO A 190 -0.15 10.78 10.19
N PHE A 191 -0.96 10.15 9.34
CA PHE A 191 -1.85 9.06 9.73
C PHE A 191 -1.15 7.71 9.54
N ASP A 192 -1.08 6.94 10.63
CA ASP A 192 -0.55 5.58 10.60
C ASP A 192 -1.65 4.56 10.32
N THR A 193 -1.24 3.38 9.85
CA THR A 193 -2.10 2.21 9.68
C THR A 193 -1.48 0.98 10.31
N VAL A 194 -2.33 -0.01 10.60
CA VAL A 194 -1.93 -1.32 11.09
C VAL A 194 -2.63 -2.36 10.23
N GLY A 195 -1.85 -3.08 9.43
CA GLY A 195 -2.33 -4.26 8.72
C GLY A 195 -2.66 -5.37 9.71
N VAL A 196 -3.73 -6.12 9.46
CA VAL A 196 -4.20 -7.19 10.35
C VAL A 196 -3.78 -8.55 9.79
N ASP A 197 -2.59 -9.00 10.18
CA ASP A 197 -2.05 -10.32 9.84
C ASP A 197 -2.24 -11.34 10.99
N THR A 198 -2.38 -10.87 12.24
CA THR A 198 -2.47 -11.70 13.43
C THR A 198 -3.66 -11.31 14.32
N GLU A 199 -4.01 -12.19 15.27
CA GLU A 199 -5.02 -11.84 16.30
C GLU A 199 -4.59 -10.68 17.20
N GLU A 200 -3.29 -10.48 17.38
CA GLU A 200 -2.76 -9.34 18.15
C GLU A 200 -3.00 -8.03 17.40
N ASP A 201 -2.76 -8.01 16.10
CA ASP A 201 -3.05 -6.85 15.24
C ASP A 201 -4.54 -6.53 15.26
N LEU A 202 -5.39 -7.56 15.19
CA LEU A 202 -6.85 -7.38 15.25
C LEU A 202 -7.26 -6.68 16.55
N ARG A 203 -6.78 -7.16 17.71
CA ARG A 203 -7.08 -6.54 19.02
C ARG A 203 -6.57 -5.11 19.11
N ARG A 204 -5.38 -4.83 18.54
CA ARG A 204 -4.81 -3.47 18.48
C ARG A 204 -5.69 -2.55 17.66
N VAL A 205 -6.13 -3.00 16.50
CA VAL A 205 -7.03 -2.22 15.63
C VAL A 205 -8.38 -1.99 16.27
N GLU A 206 -8.99 -3.01 16.90
CA GLU A 206 -10.26 -2.86 17.63
C GLU A 206 -10.16 -1.81 18.74
N ALA A 207 -9.05 -1.81 19.49
CA ALA A 207 -8.82 -0.81 20.53
C ALA A 207 -8.70 0.62 19.96
N ILE A 208 -8.03 0.78 18.81
CA ILE A 208 -7.92 2.08 18.13
C ILE A 208 -9.29 2.56 17.65
N LEU A 209 -10.04 1.69 16.98
CA LEU A 209 -11.39 2.02 16.47
C LEU A 209 -12.37 2.37 17.58
N ALA A 210 -12.29 1.67 18.73
CA ALA A 210 -13.14 1.95 19.90
C ALA A 210 -12.86 3.33 20.54
N THR A 211 -11.64 3.87 20.39
CA THR A 211 -11.29 5.20 20.93
C THR A 211 -11.63 6.36 19.98
N GLY A 212 -12.07 6.09 18.76
CA GLY A 212 -12.47 7.11 17.79
C GLY A 212 -11.33 8.04 17.34
N LYS A 213 -10.07 7.58 17.47
CA LYS A 213 -8.87 8.36 17.10
C LYS A 213 -8.34 7.96 15.73
#